data_b848c593cb3176fbf35dcf576a934aec
#
_entry.id   b848c593cb3176fbf35dcf576a934aec
#
_cell.length_a   1.000
_cell.length_b   1.000
_cell.length_c   1.000
_cell.angle_alpha   90.00
_cell.angle_beta   90.00
_cell.angle_gamma   90.00
#
_symmetry.space_group_name_H-M   'P 1'
#
loop_
_entity.id
_entity.type
_entity.pdbx_description
1 polymer ?
#
loop_
_entity_poly.entity_id
_entity_poly.type
_entity_poly.pdbx_seq_one_letter_code
_entity_poly.pdbx_strand_id
1 'polypeptide(L)'
;MSHLRLADLLEEGQRRVEGLDAMDRDQGRLKESPRFRRAWGVAATHMGLGRTGLSDSAEVTLRLEETGYFHLFIGCPDTGQGSDTSMCQIAAQELGVPFYLVRVTSADTLLTRDAGTSTATRVTYIAGSAVQQAASKLRTSLLSAAKEKEGIEHNALLPDLGWLANLAAFCRDHERELEALGNFAAPSAALDDQGQGDAYGAYTFGVQFSRVRVDSWTWKVDVERIVTCFDVGRAINPLLLAGQVEGGVAMALGYGLMEELLLQDGVVINPNFDRYLLPTAADVPPITQVILESEDPEGPFGAKGIGEPSAIPGAASIANAVSAAMDVEIGEIPITPERLSALVVARNRRD
;
A
#
# COMPACT_ATOMS: atom_id res chain seq x y z
N MET A 1 -9.22 -9.10 -20.40
CA MET A 1 -8.27 -9.11 -19.27
C MET A 1 -8.85 -9.98 -18.17
N SER A 2 -8.13 -10.96 -17.65
CA SER A 2 -8.59 -11.76 -16.52
C SER A 2 -8.48 -10.90 -15.27
N HIS A 3 -9.60 -10.41 -14.76
CA HIS A 3 -9.61 -9.75 -13.46
C HIS A 3 -9.23 -10.78 -12.40
N LEU A 4 -8.18 -10.48 -11.64
CA LEU A 4 -7.75 -11.28 -10.50
C LEU A 4 -8.88 -11.26 -9.46
N ARG A 5 -9.30 -12.43 -9.00
CA ARG A 5 -10.39 -12.57 -8.04
C ARG A 5 -9.80 -12.83 -6.64
N LEU A 6 -10.54 -12.51 -5.62
CA LEU A 6 -10.16 -12.83 -4.24
C LEU A 6 -9.87 -14.33 -4.06
N ALA A 7 -10.56 -15.19 -4.82
CA ALA A 7 -10.31 -16.64 -4.85
C ALA A 7 -8.88 -16.98 -5.27
N ASP A 8 -8.35 -16.30 -6.29
CA ASP A 8 -7.00 -16.55 -6.80
C ASP A 8 -5.93 -16.20 -5.75
N LEU A 9 -6.16 -15.13 -4.95
CA LEU A 9 -5.32 -14.75 -3.82
C LEU A 9 -5.37 -15.79 -2.68
N LEU A 10 -6.56 -16.31 -2.40
CA LEU A 10 -6.74 -17.36 -1.39
C LEU A 10 -6.03 -18.66 -1.79
N GLU A 11 -6.17 -19.09 -3.05
CA GLU A 11 -5.52 -20.30 -3.57
C GLU A 11 -4.00 -20.19 -3.54
N GLU A 12 -3.44 -19.05 -3.96
CA GLU A 12 -2.00 -18.81 -3.91
C GLU A 12 -1.49 -18.78 -2.47
N GLY A 13 -2.20 -18.09 -1.57
CA GLY A 13 -1.86 -18.04 -0.15
C GLY A 13 -1.90 -19.41 0.50
N GLN A 14 -2.92 -20.21 0.23
CA GLN A 14 -3.04 -21.59 0.72
C GLN A 14 -1.86 -22.46 0.27
N ARG A 15 -1.48 -22.36 -1.01
CA ARG A 15 -0.33 -23.10 -1.55
C ARG A 15 0.99 -22.72 -0.83
N ARG A 16 1.16 -21.42 -0.48
CA ARG A 16 2.34 -20.97 0.29
C ARG A 16 2.34 -21.51 1.71
N VAL A 17 1.17 -21.48 2.36
CA VAL A 17 0.97 -22.06 3.71
C VAL A 17 1.36 -23.54 3.74
N GLU A 18 0.87 -24.33 2.81
CA GLU A 18 1.16 -25.76 2.73
C GLU A 18 2.66 -26.04 2.52
N GLY A 19 3.31 -25.25 1.64
CA GLY A 19 4.75 -25.35 1.41
C GLY A 19 5.58 -25.00 2.64
N LEU A 20 5.19 -23.96 3.39
CA LEU A 20 5.85 -23.56 4.63
C LEU A 20 5.68 -24.59 5.73
N ASP A 21 4.48 -25.16 5.86
CA ASP A 21 4.22 -26.22 6.85
C ASP A 21 5.02 -27.49 6.56
N ALA A 22 5.12 -27.88 5.30
CA ALA A 22 5.95 -29.01 4.91
C ALA A 22 7.44 -28.76 5.27
N MET A 23 7.97 -27.59 4.91
CA MET A 23 9.33 -27.21 5.25
C MET A 23 9.59 -27.19 6.76
N ASP A 24 8.67 -26.60 7.56
CA ASP A 24 8.84 -26.51 9.01
C ASP A 24 8.71 -27.87 9.70
N ARG A 25 7.92 -28.82 9.16
CA ARG A 25 7.89 -30.23 9.63
C ARG A 25 9.21 -30.93 9.36
N ASP A 26 9.74 -30.85 8.14
CA ASP A 26 11.01 -31.46 7.77
C ASP A 26 12.18 -30.94 8.61
N GLN A 27 12.14 -29.67 9.00
CA GLN A 27 13.13 -29.03 9.87
C GLN A 27 12.86 -29.28 11.38
N GLY A 28 11.83 -30.03 11.73
CA GLY A 28 11.46 -30.34 13.12
C GLY A 28 11.00 -29.14 13.95
N ARG A 29 10.57 -28.04 13.28
CA ARG A 29 10.07 -26.83 13.95
C ARG A 29 8.63 -26.98 14.46
N LEU A 30 7.83 -27.81 13.81
CA LEU A 30 6.45 -28.11 14.21
C LEU A 30 6.41 -29.36 15.09
N LYS A 31 6.99 -29.28 16.29
CA LYS A 31 6.88 -30.36 17.26
C LYS A 31 5.52 -30.30 17.97
N GLU A 32 4.87 -31.45 18.05
CA GLU A 32 3.68 -31.62 18.89
C GLU A 32 4.03 -31.41 20.36
N SER A 33 3.15 -30.75 21.09
CA SER A 33 3.28 -30.51 22.52
C SER A 33 1.90 -30.33 23.13
N PRO A 34 1.61 -30.95 24.26
CA PRO A 34 0.34 -30.71 24.94
C PRO A 34 0.20 -29.29 25.48
N ARG A 35 1.34 -28.58 25.65
CA ARG A 35 1.39 -27.18 26.11
C ARG A 35 1.11 -26.19 25.01
N PHE A 36 1.61 -26.43 23.78
CA PHE A 36 1.52 -25.48 22.69
C PHE A 36 0.47 -25.89 21.68
N ARG A 37 -0.48 -24.98 21.42
CA ARG A 37 -1.49 -25.14 20.39
C ARG A 37 -1.13 -24.25 19.20
N ARG A 38 -1.24 -24.77 17.99
CA ARG A 38 -0.93 -24.04 16.75
C ARG A 38 -2.07 -24.16 15.77
N ALA A 39 -2.36 -23.06 15.08
CA ALA A 39 -3.27 -23.07 13.96
C ALA A 39 -2.93 -21.94 13.00
N TRP A 40 -3.40 -22.05 11.78
CA TRP A 40 -3.50 -20.96 10.81
C TRP A 40 -4.90 -20.34 10.89
N GLY A 41 -4.94 -19.03 10.73
CA GLY A 41 -6.16 -18.26 10.48
C GLY A 41 -5.99 -17.42 9.22
N VAL A 42 -7.08 -17.16 8.53
CA VAL A 42 -7.11 -16.36 7.33
C VAL A 42 -8.12 -15.23 7.46
N ALA A 43 -7.80 -14.09 6.88
CA ALA A 43 -8.74 -13.00 6.66
C ALA A 43 -8.46 -12.33 5.31
N ALA A 44 -9.48 -11.70 4.76
CA ALA A 44 -9.42 -11.03 3.47
C ALA A 44 -9.78 -9.56 3.60
N THR A 45 -9.28 -8.76 2.65
CA THR A 45 -9.65 -7.36 2.49
C THR A 45 -10.10 -7.07 1.07
N HIS A 46 -11.03 -6.14 0.97
CA HIS A 46 -11.54 -5.55 -0.25
C HIS A 46 -11.71 -4.06 0.02
N MET A 47 -10.74 -3.26 -0.42
CA MET A 47 -10.72 -1.83 -0.14
C MET A 47 -10.82 -1.01 -1.42
N GLY A 48 -11.79 -0.11 -1.49
CA GLY A 48 -11.90 0.89 -2.55
C GLY A 48 -10.84 1.97 -2.39
N LEU A 49 -10.29 2.44 -3.50
CA LEU A 49 -9.25 3.47 -3.54
C LEU A 49 -9.87 4.86 -3.70
N GLY A 50 -9.58 5.75 -2.75
CA GLY A 50 -10.08 7.11 -2.78
C GLY A 50 -11.33 7.35 -1.94
N ARG A 51 -11.99 8.47 -2.18
CA ARG A 51 -13.15 8.91 -1.41
C ARG A 51 -14.42 8.19 -1.83
N THR A 52 -15.16 7.68 -0.87
CA THR A 52 -16.41 6.95 -1.12
C THR A 52 -17.46 7.84 -1.77
N GLY A 53 -17.83 7.56 -3.02
CA GLY A 53 -18.93 8.23 -3.72
C GLY A 53 -18.78 9.74 -3.88
N LEU A 54 -17.57 10.28 -3.71
CA LEU A 54 -17.26 11.71 -3.87
C LEU A 54 -16.28 11.89 -5.04
N SER A 55 -16.34 13.03 -5.70
CA SER A 55 -15.32 13.40 -6.68
C SER A 55 -13.95 13.40 -6.01
N ASP A 56 -13.04 12.63 -6.57
CA ASP A 56 -11.68 12.48 -6.06
C ASP A 56 -10.68 12.68 -7.20
N SER A 57 -9.95 13.79 -7.13
CA SER A 57 -9.03 14.23 -8.17
C SER A 57 -7.69 14.67 -7.61
N ALA A 58 -6.71 14.76 -8.49
CA ALA A 58 -5.41 15.34 -8.20
C ALA A 58 -4.94 16.18 -9.38
N GLU A 59 -4.32 17.33 -9.07
CA GLU A 59 -3.59 18.15 -10.03
C GLU A 59 -2.11 18.13 -9.69
N VAL A 60 -1.27 17.99 -10.71
CA VAL A 60 0.19 18.04 -10.58
C VAL A 60 0.79 18.85 -11.73
N THR A 61 1.96 19.42 -11.48
CA THR A 61 2.73 20.14 -12.48
C THR A 61 4.08 19.44 -12.70
N LEU A 62 4.47 19.25 -13.94
CA LEU A 62 5.79 18.73 -14.31
C LEU A 62 6.45 19.73 -15.28
N ARG A 63 7.70 20.12 -14.95
CA ARG A 63 8.46 21.14 -15.70
C ARG A 63 9.82 20.60 -16.10
N LEU A 64 10.27 20.97 -17.32
CA LEU A 64 11.69 20.90 -17.70
C LEU A 64 12.37 22.20 -17.30
N GLU A 65 13.34 22.13 -16.40
CA GLU A 65 14.13 23.28 -15.96
C GLU A 65 15.24 23.63 -16.96
N GLU A 66 15.73 24.86 -16.88
CA GLU A 66 16.87 25.32 -17.72
C GLU A 66 18.15 24.50 -17.49
N THR A 67 18.24 23.82 -16.35
CA THR A 67 19.34 22.92 -16.01
C THR A 67 19.28 21.56 -16.71
N GLY A 68 18.16 21.25 -17.40
CA GLY A 68 17.90 19.95 -18.01
C GLY A 68 17.28 18.91 -17.09
N TYR A 69 17.03 19.22 -15.81
CA TYR A 69 16.28 18.37 -14.91
C TYR A 69 14.77 18.56 -15.11
N PHE A 70 14.03 17.49 -14.89
CA PHE A 70 12.58 17.55 -14.76
C PHE A 70 12.22 17.77 -13.30
N HIS A 71 11.30 18.69 -13.02
CA HIS A 71 10.84 19.00 -11.68
C HIS A 71 9.34 18.74 -11.58
N LEU A 72 8.97 17.79 -10.74
CA LEU A 72 7.61 17.44 -10.40
C LEU A 72 7.15 18.24 -9.18
N PHE A 73 6.01 18.90 -9.26
CA PHE A 73 5.35 19.59 -8.16
C PHE A 73 4.05 18.89 -7.83
N ILE A 74 3.94 18.33 -6.61
CA ILE A 74 2.80 17.51 -6.18
C ILE A 74 2.35 17.88 -4.76
N GLY A 75 1.04 18.07 -4.57
CA GLY A 75 0.47 18.47 -3.28
C GLY A 75 0.36 17.35 -2.24
N CYS A 76 0.46 16.08 -2.64
CA CYS A 76 0.44 14.96 -1.70
C CYS A 76 1.75 14.86 -0.92
N PRO A 77 1.74 14.82 0.43
CA PRO A 77 2.95 14.63 1.23
C PRO A 77 3.46 13.19 1.19
N ASP A 78 4.79 13.05 1.20
CA ASP A 78 5.45 11.83 1.64
C ASP A 78 5.58 11.87 3.16
N THR A 79 5.02 10.90 3.86
CA THR A 79 5.06 10.75 5.32
C THR A 79 5.91 9.55 5.74
N GLY A 80 6.77 9.05 4.85
CA GLY A 80 7.61 7.87 5.02
C GLY A 80 7.17 6.66 4.20
N GLN A 81 6.03 6.76 3.45
CA GLN A 81 5.53 5.69 2.60
C GLN A 81 6.25 5.61 1.24
N GLY A 82 7.13 6.56 0.91
CA GLY A 82 7.93 6.53 -0.32
C GLY A 82 7.19 7.02 -1.56
N SER A 83 6.13 7.82 -1.40
CA SER A 83 5.37 8.36 -2.53
C SER A 83 6.20 9.26 -3.43
N ASP A 84 7.06 10.11 -2.88
CA ASP A 84 7.93 11.00 -3.66
C ASP A 84 8.78 10.21 -4.66
N THR A 85 9.39 9.11 -4.22
CA THR A 85 10.17 8.22 -5.08
C THR A 85 9.29 7.58 -6.15
N SER A 86 8.13 7.05 -5.76
CA SER A 86 7.22 6.38 -6.70
C SER A 86 6.67 7.34 -7.75
N MET A 87 6.32 8.58 -7.37
CA MET A 87 5.88 9.61 -8.32
C MET A 87 6.98 10.01 -9.30
N CYS A 88 8.22 10.16 -8.84
CA CYS A 88 9.37 10.38 -9.73
C CYS A 88 9.61 9.21 -10.69
N GLN A 89 9.39 7.96 -10.24
CA GLN A 89 9.51 6.78 -11.10
C GLN A 89 8.42 6.76 -12.20
N ILE A 90 7.17 7.10 -11.85
CA ILE A 90 6.08 7.23 -12.82
C ILE A 90 6.42 8.31 -13.86
N ALA A 91 6.84 9.49 -13.41
CA ALA A 91 7.21 10.57 -14.31
C ALA A 91 8.39 10.19 -15.23
N ALA A 92 9.44 9.60 -14.68
CA ALA A 92 10.62 9.17 -15.43
C ALA A 92 10.29 8.11 -16.48
N GLN A 93 9.48 7.12 -16.13
CA GLN A 93 9.02 6.06 -17.02
C GLN A 93 8.21 6.62 -18.20
N GLU A 94 7.27 7.52 -17.93
CA GLU A 94 6.43 8.12 -18.98
C GLU A 94 7.23 9.07 -19.88
N LEU A 95 8.14 9.88 -19.31
CA LEU A 95 9.06 10.73 -20.08
C LEU A 95 10.04 9.90 -20.93
N GLY A 96 10.33 8.66 -20.51
CA GLY A 96 11.37 7.83 -21.13
C GLY A 96 12.78 8.28 -20.76
N VAL A 97 12.98 8.82 -19.55
CA VAL A 97 14.28 9.30 -19.06
C VAL A 97 14.71 8.54 -17.78
N PRO A 98 16.00 8.53 -17.44
CA PRO A 98 16.48 7.97 -16.19
C PRO A 98 15.89 8.69 -14.97
N PHE A 99 15.58 7.91 -13.93
CA PHE A 99 15.01 8.39 -12.66
C PHE A 99 15.79 9.58 -12.04
N TYR A 100 17.10 9.56 -12.09
CA TYR A 100 17.94 10.63 -11.51
C TYR A 100 17.79 12.00 -12.18
N LEU A 101 17.13 12.08 -13.33
CA LEU A 101 16.80 13.34 -14.01
C LEU A 101 15.49 13.96 -13.52
N VAL A 102 14.73 13.27 -12.68
CA VAL A 102 13.47 13.77 -12.12
C VAL A 102 13.66 14.13 -10.65
N ARG A 103 13.29 15.35 -10.32
CA ARG A 103 13.23 15.88 -8.94
C ARG A 103 11.81 16.12 -8.54
N VAL A 104 11.54 16.19 -7.25
CA VAL A 104 10.19 16.46 -6.73
C VAL A 104 10.22 17.54 -5.65
N THR A 105 9.21 18.39 -5.65
CA THR A 105 8.78 19.21 -4.53
C THR A 105 7.38 18.74 -4.15
N SER A 106 7.24 18.21 -2.93
CA SER A 106 5.97 17.71 -2.42
C SER A 106 5.45 18.58 -1.28
N ALA A 107 4.11 18.68 -1.18
CA ALA A 107 3.39 19.31 -0.05
C ALA A 107 3.77 20.77 0.26
N ASP A 108 4.27 21.51 -0.70
CA ASP A 108 4.52 22.94 -0.56
C ASP A 108 3.31 23.74 -1.07
N THR A 109 2.53 24.33 -0.17
CA THR A 109 1.30 25.04 -0.51
C THR A 109 1.49 26.31 -1.35
N LEU A 110 2.72 26.81 -1.49
CA LEU A 110 3.04 27.93 -2.36
C LEU A 110 3.39 27.50 -3.79
N LEU A 111 3.92 26.30 -3.95
CA LEU A 111 4.47 25.81 -5.21
C LEU A 111 3.63 24.70 -5.83
N THR A 112 2.95 23.90 -5.03
CA THR A 112 2.21 22.73 -5.50
C THR A 112 0.71 23.00 -5.66
N ARG A 113 0.09 22.32 -6.62
CA ARG A 113 -1.36 22.33 -6.80
C ARG A 113 -2.04 21.37 -5.83
N ASP A 114 -3.34 21.48 -5.70
CA ASP A 114 -4.14 20.54 -4.89
C ASP A 114 -4.15 19.16 -5.53
N ALA A 115 -3.50 18.21 -4.88
CA ALA A 115 -3.49 16.81 -5.26
C ALA A 115 -4.38 15.95 -4.32
N GLY A 116 -5.16 16.61 -3.46
CA GLY A 116 -5.98 15.98 -2.43
C GLY A 116 -5.15 15.46 -1.25
N THR A 117 -5.82 14.79 -0.31
CA THR A 117 -5.19 14.26 0.90
C THR A 117 -4.46 12.93 0.65
N SER A 118 -3.39 12.66 1.42
CA SER A 118 -2.73 11.33 1.46
C SER A 118 -3.51 10.42 2.42
N THR A 119 -4.64 9.87 1.98
CA THR A 119 -5.53 8.98 2.72
C THR A 119 -6.23 8.02 1.76
N ALA A 120 -6.98 7.05 2.29
CA ALA A 120 -7.79 6.13 1.50
C ALA A 120 -7.02 5.44 0.36
N THR A 121 -5.73 5.25 0.56
CA THR A 121 -4.80 4.55 -0.37
C THR A 121 -4.80 5.11 -1.81
N ARG A 122 -5.15 6.41 -1.96
CA ARG A 122 -5.43 7.04 -3.26
C ARG A 122 -4.20 7.57 -4.01
N VAL A 123 -3.08 7.82 -3.32
CA VAL A 123 -1.96 8.61 -3.87
C VAL A 123 -1.39 7.98 -5.14
N THR A 124 -1.04 6.69 -5.14
CA THR A 124 -0.49 6.02 -6.32
C THR A 124 -1.50 6.00 -7.47
N TYR A 125 -2.75 5.68 -7.19
CA TYR A 125 -3.80 5.54 -8.20
C TYR A 125 -4.18 6.91 -8.79
N ILE A 126 -4.55 7.89 -7.96
CA ILE A 126 -5.10 9.17 -8.43
C ILE A 126 -3.99 10.17 -8.76
N ALA A 127 -3.11 10.47 -7.81
CA ALA A 127 -2.04 11.43 -8.08
C ALA A 127 -1.00 10.87 -9.05
N GLY A 128 -0.72 9.56 -9.00
CA GLY A 128 0.15 8.89 -9.98
C GLY A 128 -0.38 8.95 -11.41
N SER A 129 -1.69 8.81 -11.62
CA SER A 129 -2.31 8.99 -12.95
C SER A 129 -2.22 10.44 -13.44
N ALA A 130 -2.37 11.43 -12.53
CA ALA A 130 -2.14 12.82 -12.88
C ALA A 130 -0.67 13.08 -13.27
N VAL A 131 0.29 12.48 -12.54
CA VAL A 131 1.72 12.54 -12.88
C VAL A 131 1.99 11.94 -14.27
N GLN A 132 1.43 10.78 -14.56
CA GLN A 132 1.56 10.14 -15.86
C GLN A 132 1.02 11.02 -16.99
N GLN A 133 -0.15 11.65 -16.80
CA GLN A 133 -0.72 12.57 -17.77
C GLN A 133 0.15 13.81 -18.00
N ALA A 134 0.68 14.43 -16.92
CA ALA A 134 1.59 15.56 -17.04
C ALA A 134 2.85 15.18 -17.83
N ALA A 135 3.43 14.03 -17.50
CA ALA A 135 4.64 13.53 -18.17
C ALA A 135 4.41 13.22 -19.65
N SER A 136 3.28 12.61 -19.99
CA SER A 136 2.91 12.30 -21.37
C SER A 136 2.72 13.57 -22.22
N LYS A 137 2.01 14.57 -21.67
CA LYS A 137 1.82 15.88 -22.34
C LYS A 137 3.16 16.58 -22.54
N LEU A 138 3.97 16.69 -21.49
CA LEU A 138 5.27 17.36 -21.56
C LEU A 138 6.21 16.66 -22.55
N ARG A 139 6.29 15.32 -22.51
CA ARG A 139 7.07 14.53 -23.45
C ARG A 139 6.68 14.84 -24.89
N THR A 140 5.38 14.85 -25.19
CA THR A 140 4.87 15.14 -26.54
C THR A 140 5.26 16.54 -27.01
N SER A 141 5.11 17.57 -26.16
CA SER A 141 5.49 18.94 -26.45
C SER A 141 7.01 19.07 -26.70
N LEU A 142 7.84 18.46 -25.84
CA LEU A 142 9.29 18.51 -25.97
C LEU A 142 9.82 17.77 -27.19
N LEU A 143 9.24 16.63 -27.57
CA LEU A 143 9.61 15.91 -28.79
C LEU A 143 9.25 16.74 -30.05
N SER A 144 8.13 17.45 -30.03
CA SER A 144 7.77 18.37 -31.12
C SER A 144 8.76 19.54 -31.22
N ALA A 145 9.16 20.13 -30.09
CA ALA A 145 10.15 21.20 -30.06
C ALA A 145 11.53 20.71 -30.50
N ALA A 146 11.94 19.51 -30.13
CA ALA A 146 13.20 18.92 -30.58
C ALA A 146 13.22 18.69 -32.09
N LYS A 147 12.11 18.21 -32.68
CA LYS A 147 11.96 18.08 -34.12
C LYS A 147 12.08 19.42 -34.84
N GLU A 148 11.45 20.45 -34.30
CA GLU A 148 11.53 21.82 -34.85
C GLU A 148 12.97 22.36 -34.80
N LYS A 149 13.65 22.18 -33.66
CA LYS A 149 15.01 22.64 -33.41
C LYS A 149 16.05 21.95 -34.29
N GLU A 150 15.95 20.65 -34.48
CA GLU A 150 17.00 19.82 -35.08
C GLU A 150 16.67 19.36 -36.52
N GLY A 151 15.42 19.52 -36.94
CA GLY A 151 14.95 19.08 -38.26
C GLY A 151 14.83 17.55 -38.41
N ILE A 152 14.98 16.82 -37.31
CA ILE A 152 14.89 15.35 -37.25
C ILE A 152 13.85 14.91 -36.24
N GLU A 153 13.23 13.78 -36.49
CA GLU A 153 12.25 13.22 -35.58
C GLU A 153 12.93 12.34 -34.52
N HIS A 154 12.65 12.62 -33.25
CA HIS A 154 13.10 11.81 -32.12
C HIS A 154 11.97 10.93 -31.64
N ASN A 155 12.23 9.65 -31.44
CA ASN A 155 11.26 8.69 -30.85
C ASN A 155 11.23 8.75 -29.32
N ALA A 156 12.26 9.32 -28.70
CA ALA A 156 12.41 9.50 -27.27
C ALA A 156 13.24 10.73 -26.92
N LEU A 157 13.09 11.27 -25.73
CA LEU A 157 13.97 12.29 -25.18
C LEU A 157 15.37 11.69 -24.94
N LEU A 158 16.41 12.45 -25.25
CA LEU A 158 17.76 12.00 -24.99
C LEU A 158 18.10 12.20 -23.49
N PRO A 159 18.63 11.19 -22.80
CA PRO A 159 18.92 11.26 -21.36
C PRO A 159 20.26 11.97 -21.07
N ASP A 160 20.48 13.11 -21.73
CA ASP A 160 21.66 13.94 -21.60
C ASP A 160 21.29 15.33 -21.09
N LEU A 161 21.85 15.73 -19.95
CA LEU A 161 21.55 17.03 -19.31
C LEU A 161 21.87 18.22 -20.23
N GLY A 162 22.96 18.14 -20.98
CA GLY A 162 23.34 19.22 -21.91
C GLY A 162 22.34 19.35 -23.06
N TRP A 163 21.88 18.21 -23.61
CA TRP A 163 20.87 18.21 -24.65
C TRP A 163 19.52 18.73 -24.11
N LEU A 164 19.09 18.27 -22.95
CA LEU A 164 17.85 18.72 -22.30
C LEU A 164 17.90 20.21 -21.94
N ALA A 165 19.02 20.70 -21.38
CA ALA A 165 19.22 22.14 -21.13
C ALA A 165 19.17 22.97 -22.39
N ASN A 166 19.79 22.52 -23.50
CA ASN A 166 19.73 23.17 -24.78
C ASN A 166 18.32 23.16 -25.39
N LEU A 167 17.55 22.08 -25.17
CA LEU A 167 16.14 22.00 -25.56
C LEU A 167 15.29 22.97 -24.74
N ALA A 168 15.53 23.08 -23.43
CA ALA A 168 14.84 24.01 -22.56
C ALA A 168 15.10 25.47 -22.97
N ALA A 169 16.35 25.82 -23.29
CA ALA A 169 16.69 27.14 -23.80
C ALA A 169 15.98 27.44 -25.15
N PHE A 170 15.96 26.48 -26.08
CA PHE A 170 15.21 26.60 -27.31
C PHE A 170 13.72 26.83 -27.09
N CYS A 171 13.09 26.04 -26.21
CA CYS A 171 11.67 26.18 -25.88
C CYS A 171 11.36 27.57 -25.32
N ARG A 172 12.18 28.06 -24.37
CA ARG A 172 12.03 29.43 -23.84
C ARG A 172 12.14 30.51 -24.92
N ASP A 173 13.16 30.43 -25.75
CA ASP A 173 13.45 31.45 -26.77
C ASP A 173 12.40 31.47 -27.92
N HIS A 174 11.64 30.37 -28.09
CA HIS A 174 10.60 30.22 -29.09
C HIS A 174 9.19 30.11 -28.47
N GLU A 175 9.03 30.48 -27.20
CA GLU A 175 7.75 30.47 -26.46
C GLU A 175 7.03 29.10 -26.50
N ARG A 176 7.83 28.01 -26.45
CA ARG A 176 7.31 26.64 -26.34
C ARG A 176 7.11 26.25 -24.87
N GLU A 177 6.13 25.40 -24.62
CA GLU A 177 5.81 24.95 -23.28
C GLU A 177 6.94 24.11 -22.66
N LEU A 178 7.38 24.52 -21.48
CA LEU A 178 8.35 23.82 -20.62
C LEU A 178 7.66 23.14 -19.45
N GLU A 179 6.37 23.30 -19.31
CA GLU A 179 5.59 22.82 -18.18
C GLU A 179 4.28 22.18 -18.69
N ALA A 180 3.85 21.12 -18.05
CA ALA A 180 2.56 20.50 -18.30
C ALA A 180 1.78 20.26 -17.01
N LEU A 181 0.47 20.46 -17.08
CA LEU A 181 -0.49 20.15 -16.04
C LEU A 181 -1.09 18.76 -16.29
N GLY A 182 -0.98 17.89 -15.30
CA GLY A 182 -1.76 16.67 -15.19
C GLY A 182 -2.95 16.87 -14.26
N ASN A 183 -4.10 16.36 -14.67
CA ASN A 183 -5.32 16.39 -13.87
C ASN A 183 -6.04 15.06 -14.10
N PHE A 184 -6.20 14.28 -13.02
CA PHE A 184 -6.92 13.02 -13.07
C PHE A 184 -8.00 13.00 -12.01
N ALA A 185 -9.19 12.57 -12.40
CA ALA A 185 -10.29 12.29 -11.49
C ALA A 185 -10.68 10.82 -11.63
N ALA A 186 -10.74 10.11 -10.49
CA ALA A 186 -11.12 8.71 -10.49
C ALA A 186 -12.56 8.55 -11.01
N PRO A 187 -12.83 7.55 -11.85
CA PRO A 187 -14.18 7.23 -12.30
C PRO A 187 -14.98 6.66 -11.12
N SER A 188 -15.74 7.51 -10.45
CA SER A 188 -16.63 7.12 -9.34
C SER A 188 -17.95 7.87 -9.44
N ALA A 189 -19.02 7.28 -8.91
CA ALA A 189 -20.34 7.88 -8.86
C ALA A 189 -20.80 8.02 -7.42
N ALA A 190 -21.68 9.01 -7.16
CA ALA A 190 -22.34 9.12 -5.89
C ALA A 190 -23.19 7.86 -5.62
N LEU A 191 -23.21 7.42 -4.37
CA LEU A 191 -24.10 6.35 -3.95
C LEU A 191 -25.57 6.84 -3.95
N ASP A 192 -26.48 5.93 -4.20
CA ASP A 192 -27.92 6.18 -4.07
C ASP A 192 -28.34 6.25 -2.58
N ASP A 193 -29.62 6.53 -2.34
CA ASP A 193 -30.19 6.64 -0.99
C ASP A 193 -30.10 5.33 -0.17
N GLN A 194 -29.80 4.20 -0.81
CA GLN A 194 -29.61 2.90 -0.19
C GLN A 194 -28.11 2.57 0.00
N GLY A 195 -27.20 3.50 -0.35
CA GLY A 195 -25.77 3.30 -0.27
C GLY A 195 -25.22 2.37 -1.36
N GLN A 196 -25.92 2.22 -2.51
CA GLN A 196 -25.49 1.39 -3.63
C GLN A 196 -24.97 2.27 -4.78
N GLY A 197 -23.97 1.75 -5.51
CA GLY A 197 -23.39 2.42 -6.69
C GLY A 197 -21.90 2.15 -6.84
N ASP A 198 -21.28 2.72 -7.88
CA ASP A 198 -19.87 2.61 -8.20
C ASP A 198 -19.07 3.68 -7.43
N ALA A 199 -18.90 3.48 -6.12
CA ALA A 199 -18.31 4.46 -5.22
C ALA A 199 -16.81 4.69 -5.45
N TYR A 200 -16.11 3.75 -6.10
CA TYR A 200 -14.65 3.78 -6.29
C TYR A 200 -14.28 3.39 -7.72
N GLY A 201 -13.26 4.06 -8.27
CA GLY A 201 -12.72 3.71 -9.59
C GLY A 201 -11.94 2.40 -9.61
N ALA A 202 -11.31 2.04 -8.50
CA ALA A 202 -10.52 0.82 -8.37
C ALA A 202 -10.59 0.24 -6.95
N TYR A 203 -10.22 -1.04 -6.84
CA TYR A 203 -10.17 -1.77 -5.58
C TYR A 203 -8.86 -2.54 -5.43
N THR A 204 -8.31 -2.53 -4.21
CA THR A 204 -7.23 -3.43 -3.82
C THR A 204 -7.80 -4.60 -3.04
N PHE A 205 -7.48 -5.80 -3.49
CA PHE A 205 -7.83 -7.06 -2.83
C PHE A 205 -6.61 -7.62 -2.13
N GLY A 206 -6.83 -8.25 -0.98
CA GLY A 206 -5.75 -8.91 -0.26
C GLY A 206 -6.24 -10.00 0.66
N VAL A 207 -5.34 -10.91 0.98
CA VAL A 207 -5.54 -11.93 2.02
C VAL A 207 -4.30 -12.03 2.89
N GLN A 208 -4.51 -12.31 4.16
CA GLN A 208 -3.45 -12.63 5.09
C GLN A 208 -3.75 -13.92 5.82
N PHE A 209 -2.75 -14.79 5.86
CA PHE A 209 -2.72 -15.98 6.68
C PHE A 209 -1.74 -15.77 7.83
N SER A 210 -2.17 -16.03 9.05
CA SER A 210 -1.34 -15.93 10.26
C SER A 210 -1.28 -17.26 10.96
N ARG A 211 -0.06 -17.77 11.24
CA ARG A 211 0.13 -18.94 12.08
C ARG A 211 0.48 -18.51 13.49
N VAL A 212 -0.34 -18.90 14.43
CA VAL A 212 -0.11 -18.64 15.86
C VAL A 212 0.34 -19.88 16.60
N ARG A 213 1.08 -19.66 17.69
CA ARG A 213 1.35 -20.61 18.76
C ARG A 213 0.81 -20.04 20.07
N VAL A 214 -0.13 -20.73 20.66
CA VAL A 214 -0.68 -20.38 21.97
C VAL A 214 -0.08 -21.28 23.05
N ASP A 215 0.50 -20.71 24.09
CA ASP A 215 0.93 -21.41 25.28
C ASP A 215 -0.28 -21.61 26.22
N SER A 216 -0.79 -22.83 26.33
CA SER A 216 -1.96 -23.17 27.15
C SER A 216 -1.76 -23.02 28.66
N TRP A 217 -0.54 -22.77 29.15
CA TRP A 217 -0.23 -22.52 30.57
C TRP A 217 -0.23 -21.03 30.90
N THR A 218 0.29 -20.19 29.97
CA THR A 218 0.43 -18.75 30.19
C THR A 218 -0.57 -17.94 29.38
N TRP A 219 -1.27 -18.55 28.43
CA TRP A 219 -2.20 -17.93 27.49
C TRP A 219 -1.52 -16.92 26.54
N LYS A 220 -0.19 -16.90 26.51
CA LYS A 220 0.56 -16.06 25.59
C LYS A 220 0.36 -16.54 24.15
N VAL A 221 0.08 -15.59 23.27
CA VAL A 221 -0.01 -15.80 21.83
C VAL A 221 1.27 -15.30 21.17
N ASP A 222 1.97 -16.18 20.47
CA ASP A 222 3.07 -15.82 19.60
C ASP A 222 2.63 -16.03 18.14
N VAL A 223 2.85 -15.03 17.27
CA VAL A 223 2.65 -15.21 15.82
C VAL A 223 3.96 -15.76 15.26
N GLU A 224 3.92 -16.98 14.69
CA GLU A 224 5.12 -17.67 14.21
C GLU A 224 5.43 -17.37 12.73
N ARG A 225 4.40 -17.13 11.90
CA ARG A 225 4.51 -16.86 10.48
C ARG A 225 3.33 -16.06 9.95
N ILE A 226 3.61 -15.27 8.93
CA ILE A 226 2.57 -14.57 8.17
C ILE A 226 2.83 -14.79 6.68
N VAL A 227 1.75 -15.05 5.93
CA VAL A 227 1.73 -15.04 4.47
C VAL A 227 0.73 -14.00 4.03
N THR A 228 1.16 -13.07 3.21
CA THR A 228 0.28 -12.05 2.63
C THR A 228 0.22 -12.21 1.11
N CYS A 229 -0.97 -12.06 0.54
CA CYS A 229 -1.17 -12.02 -0.90
C CYS A 229 -1.99 -10.78 -1.23
N PHE A 230 -1.42 -9.85 -2.01
CA PHE A 230 -2.10 -8.62 -2.42
C PHE A 230 -2.08 -8.46 -3.93
N ASP A 231 -3.20 -8.01 -4.48
CA ASP A 231 -3.29 -7.52 -5.85
C ASP A 231 -3.11 -5.99 -5.84
N VAL A 232 -1.98 -5.54 -6.34
CA VAL A 232 -1.57 -4.13 -6.34
C VAL A 232 -1.60 -3.51 -7.75
N GLY A 233 -2.23 -4.20 -8.72
CA GLY A 233 -2.03 -3.85 -10.10
C GLY A 233 -0.54 -4.02 -10.46
N ARG A 234 0.09 -3.03 -11.06
CA ARG A 234 1.53 -3.03 -11.31
C ARG A 234 2.30 -2.47 -10.11
N ALA A 235 3.29 -3.19 -9.63
CA ALA A 235 4.20 -2.71 -8.59
C ALA A 235 5.17 -1.66 -9.15
N ILE A 236 4.95 -0.38 -8.86
CA ILE A 236 5.84 0.72 -9.31
C ILE A 236 7.22 0.61 -8.67
N ASN A 237 7.26 0.35 -7.37
CA ASN A 237 8.50 0.14 -6.61
C ASN A 237 8.35 -1.07 -5.69
N PRO A 238 8.84 -2.26 -6.09
CA PRO A 238 8.69 -3.48 -5.30
C PRO A 238 9.30 -3.40 -3.90
N LEU A 239 10.41 -2.67 -3.72
CA LEU A 239 11.07 -2.53 -2.43
C LEU A 239 10.24 -1.68 -1.45
N LEU A 240 9.75 -0.52 -1.89
CA LEU A 240 8.89 0.34 -1.06
C LEU A 240 7.55 -0.34 -0.77
N LEU A 241 7.00 -1.07 -1.75
CA LEU A 241 5.79 -1.86 -1.58
C LEU A 241 5.98 -2.94 -0.51
N ALA A 242 7.10 -3.66 -0.54
CA ALA A 242 7.41 -4.65 0.50
C ALA A 242 7.46 -4.00 1.89
N GLY A 243 8.09 -2.84 2.01
CA GLY A 243 8.13 -2.08 3.26
C GLY A 243 6.74 -1.64 3.76
N GLN A 244 5.82 -1.27 2.85
CA GLN A 244 4.43 -0.95 3.21
C GLN A 244 3.68 -2.19 3.74
N VAL A 245 3.88 -3.35 3.13
CA VAL A 245 3.28 -4.60 3.61
C VAL A 245 3.83 -4.98 4.99
N GLU A 246 5.14 -4.89 5.20
CA GLU A 246 5.77 -5.19 6.49
C GLU A 246 5.29 -4.25 7.61
N GLY A 247 5.20 -2.95 7.31
CA GLY A 247 4.69 -1.95 8.24
C GLY A 247 3.21 -2.17 8.60
N GLY A 248 2.36 -2.46 7.61
CA GLY A 248 0.96 -2.77 7.82
C GLY A 248 0.75 -4.05 8.65
N VAL A 249 1.53 -5.08 8.39
CA VAL A 249 1.52 -6.33 9.18
C VAL A 249 1.95 -6.06 10.63
N ALA A 250 3.00 -5.27 10.85
CA ALA A 250 3.45 -4.92 12.21
C ALA A 250 2.37 -4.14 12.97
N MET A 251 1.74 -3.16 12.32
CA MET A 251 0.61 -2.42 12.89
C MET A 251 -0.56 -3.33 13.25
N ALA A 252 -0.94 -4.25 12.36
CA ALA A 252 -2.03 -5.19 12.59
C ALA A 252 -1.74 -6.19 13.72
N LEU A 253 -0.47 -6.58 13.88
CA LEU A 253 -0.02 -7.42 15.00
C LEU A 253 -0.19 -6.69 16.33
N GLY A 254 0.22 -5.42 16.40
CA GLY A 254 0.01 -4.57 17.58
C GLY A 254 -1.46 -4.45 17.93
N TYR A 255 -2.28 -4.10 16.96
CA TYR A 255 -3.73 -3.95 17.12
C TYR A 255 -4.41 -5.25 17.57
N GLY A 256 -3.95 -6.40 17.04
CA GLY A 256 -4.50 -7.70 17.39
C GLY A 256 -4.14 -8.22 18.79
N LEU A 257 -2.94 -7.87 19.31
CA LEU A 257 -2.36 -8.54 20.49
C LEU A 257 -1.97 -7.61 21.66
N MET A 258 -1.71 -6.31 21.41
CA MET A 258 -1.03 -5.47 22.41
C MET A 258 -1.68 -4.09 22.60
N GLU A 259 -2.07 -3.42 21.51
CA GLU A 259 -2.44 -2.01 21.52
C GLU A 259 -3.88 -1.83 22.04
N GLU A 260 -4.01 -1.06 23.09
CA GLU A 260 -5.30 -0.70 23.65
C GLU A 260 -5.25 0.71 24.24
N LEU A 261 -6.05 1.62 23.69
CA LEU A 261 -6.22 2.94 24.27
C LEU A 261 -7.26 2.88 25.40
N LEU A 262 -6.79 3.09 26.64
CA LEU A 262 -7.64 3.03 27.83
C LEU A 262 -8.16 4.42 28.20
N LEU A 263 -9.48 4.53 28.28
CA LEU A 263 -10.18 5.76 28.68
C LEU A 263 -10.87 5.57 30.04
N GLN A 264 -10.70 6.55 30.93
CA GLN A 264 -11.47 6.67 32.14
C GLN A 264 -12.09 8.08 32.21
N ASP A 265 -13.42 8.16 32.26
CA ASP A 265 -14.17 9.43 32.27
C ASP A 265 -13.75 10.40 31.14
N GLY A 266 -13.46 9.85 29.95
CA GLY A 266 -13.01 10.62 28.77
C GLY A 266 -11.53 10.99 28.77
N VAL A 267 -10.76 10.61 29.79
CA VAL A 267 -9.32 10.87 29.90
C VAL A 267 -8.52 9.62 29.53
N VAL A 268 -7.49 9.78 28.67
CA VAL A 268 -6.55 8.69 28.36
C VAL A 268 -5.68 8.41 29.58
N ILE A 269 -5.73 7.16 30.09
CA ILE A 269 -4.99 6.75 31.30
C ILE A 269 -3.68 6.01 30.99
N ASN A 270 -3.41 5.70 29.72
CA ASN A 270 -2.16 5.09 29.23
C ASN A 270 -1.56 5.89 28.06
N PRO A 271 -1.22 7.18 28.24
CA PRO A 271 -0.85 8.08 27.14
C PRO A 271 0.60 7.88 26.63
N ASN A 272 1.39 7.04 27.27
CA ASN A 272 2.81 6.85 26.95
C ASN A 272 3.11 5.39 26.56
N PHE A 273 4.21 5.18 25.85
CA PHE A 273 4.66 3.86 25.37
C PHE A 273 5.12 2.87 26.46
N ASP A 274 5.13 3.28 27.73
CA ASP A 274 5.31 2.39 28.88
C ASP A 274 4.06 1.56 29.19
N ARG A 275 2.89 2.00 28.70
CA ARG A 275 1.59 1.34 28.91
C ARG A 275 0.79 1.13 27.61
N TYR A 276 0.96 1.98 26.62
CA TYR A 276 0.48 1.76 25.26
C TYR A 276 1.56 1.02 24.50
N LEU A 277 1.48 -0.29 24.48
CA LEU A 277 2.55 -1.15 23.96
C LEU A 277 2.47 -1.25 22.43
N LEU A 278 3.58 -0.96 21.75
CA LEU A 278 3.76 -1.18 20.33
C LEU A 278 4.62 -2.42 20.07
N PRO A 279 4.39 -3.15 18.97
CA PRO A 279 5.30 -4.21 18.55
C PRO A 279 6.70 -3.69 18.29
N THR A 280 7.69 -4.44 18.70
CA THR A 280 9.09 -4.21 18.34
C THR A 280 9.49 -5.12 17.17
N ALA A 281 10.67 -4.91 16.61
CA ALA A 281 11.20 -5.79 15.56
C ALA A 281 11.34 -7.26 16.01
N ALA A 282 11.41 -7.52 17.31
CA ALA A 282 11.48 -8.88 17.87
C ALA A 282 10.11 -9.59 17.91
N ASP A 283 9.03 -8.83 17.84
CA ASP A 283 7.65 -9.35 17.89
C ASP A 283 7.12 -9.71 16.49
N VAL A 284 7.72 -9.11 15.44
CA VAL A 284 7.28 -9.33 14.05
C VAL A 284 7.86 -10.66 13.55
N PRO A 285 7.00 -11.61 13.13
CA PRO A 285 7.45 -12.90 12.63
C PRO A 285 7.98 -12.78 11.19
N PRO A 286 8.62 -13.84 10.65
CA PRO A 286 8.92 -13.91 9.23
C PRO A 286 7.65 -13.76 8.37
N ILE A 287 7.68 -12.82 7.43
CA ILE A 287 6.58 -12.51 6.50
C ILE A 287 6.95 -13.05 5.12
N THR A 288 6.07 -13.86 4.53
CA THR A 288 6.15 -14.26 3.13
C THR A 288 5.16 -13.42 2.33
N GLN A 289 5.69 -12.52 1.51
CA GLN A 289 4.87 -11.63 0.68
C GLN A 289 4.68 -12.23 -0.71
N VAL A 290 3.46 -12.21 -1.19
CA VAL A 290 3.08 -12.56 -2.56
C VAL A 290 2.37 -11.35 -3.15
N ILE A 291 2.96 -10.79 -4.18
CA ILE A 291 2.38 -9.69 -4.94
C ILE A 291 1.86 -10.24 -6.26
N LEU A 292 0.59 -10.03 -6.50
CA LEU A 292 -0.06 -10.34 -7.76
C LEU A 292 -0.34 -9.03 -8.50
N GLU A 293 -0.12 -9.07 -9.80
CA GLU A 293 -0.27 -7.90 -10.65
C GLU A 293 -1.44 -8.11 -11.62
N SER A 294 -2.53 -7.41 -11.34
CA SER A 294 -3.72 -7.33 -12.20
C SER A 294 -3.89 -5.88 -12.63
N GLU A 295 -3.38 -5.56 -13.81
CA GLU A 295 -3.35 -4.19 -14.30
C GLU A 295 -4.74 -3.54 -14.28
N ASP A 296 -4.82 -2.38 -13.60
CA ASP A 296 -6.01 -1.54 -13.59
C ASP A 296 -6.01 -0.63 -14.82
N PRO A 297 -7.13 -0.49 -15.55
CA PRO A 297 -7.15 0.29 -16.78
C PRO A 297 -6.89 1.80 -16.60
N GLU A 298 -7.17 2.35 -15.42
CA GLU A 298 -7.08 3.78 -15.13
C GLU A 298 -5.85 4.14 -14.29
N GLY A 299 -5.28 3.17 -13.58
CA GLY A 299 -4.09 3.40 -12.75
C GLY A 299 -2.83 3.65 -13.57
N PRO A 300 -1.83 4.39 -13.04
CA PRO A 300 -0.60 4.68 -13.77
C PRO A 300 0.14 3.37 -14.06
N PHE A 301 0.30 3.05 -15.35
CA PHE A 301 0.81 1.75 -15.82
C PHE A 301 0.07 0.53 -15.24
N GLY A 302 -1.19 0.69 -14.84
CA GLY A 302 -1.98 -0.35 -14.21
C GLY A 302 -1.83 -0.48 -12.70
N ALA A 303 -1.14 0.45 -12.03
CA ALA A 303 -0.88 0.40 -10.59
C ALA A 303 -2.10 0.76 -9.74
N LYS A 304 -2.19 0.12 -8.57
CA LYS A 304 -3.12 0.42 -7.49
C LYS A 304 -2.37 0.77 -6.21
N GLY A 305 -3.07 1.28 -5.19
CA GLY A 305 -2.47 1.56 -3.88
C GLY A 305 -2.48 0.35 -2.94
N ILE A 306 -1.63 0.36 -1.89
CA ILE A 306 -1.49 -0.75 -0.91
C ILE A 306 -1.40 -0.26 0.55
N GLY A 307 -1.32 1.05 0.82
CA GLY A 307 -1.05 1.56 2.17
C GLY A 307 -1.91 0.91 3.25
N GLU A 308 -3.18 1.21 3.28
CA GLU A 308 -4.12 0.70 4.28
C GLU A 308 -4.48 -0.79 4.09
N PRO A 309 -4.66 -1.33 2.86
CA PRO A 309 -4.99 -2.76 2.68
C PRO A 309 -3.99 -3.70 3.34
N SER A 310 -2.73 -3.32 3.49
CA SER A 310 -1.70 -4.14 4.12
C SER A 310 -1.97 -4.42 5.62
N ALA A 311 -2.69 -3.53 6.31
CA ALA A 311 -3.01 -3.67 7.73
C ALA A 311 -4.39 -4.29 7.98
N ILE A 312 -5.36 -4.13 7.07
CA ILE A 312 -6.77 -4.47 7.32
C ILE A 312 -6.98 -5.94 7.72
N PRO A 313 -6.45 -6.97 7.01
CA PRO A 313 -6.77 -8.36 7.32
C PRO A 313 -5.99 -8.91 8.52
N GLY A 314 -4.97 -8.19 9.02
CA GLY A 314 -3.99 -8.76 9.94
C GLY A 314 -4.57 -9.17 11.29
N ALA A 315 -5.21 -8.26 12.02
CA ALA A 315 -5.77 -8.58 13.35
C ALA A 315 -6.85 -9.67 13.25
N ALA A 316 -7.69 -9.64 12.22
CA ALA A 316 -8.72 -10.67 12.03
C ALA A 316 -8.11 -12.04 11.70
N SER A 317 -7.04 -12.10 10.88
CA SER A 317 -6.36 -13.38 10.61
C SER A 317 -5.72 -13.97 11.85
N ILE A 318 -5.16 -13.15 12.74
CA ILE A 318 -4.62 -13.57 14.06
C ILE A 318 -5.76 -14.08 14.96
N ALA A 319 -6.86 -13.35 15.06
CA ALA A 319 -8.01 -13.76 15.86
C ALA A 319 -8.59 -15.11 15.40
N ASN A 320 -8.74 -15.30 14.09
CA ASN A 320 -9.18 -16.57 13.50
C ASN A 320 -8.20 -17.71 13.80
N ALA A 321 -6.89 -17.44 13.78
CA ALA A 321 -5.87 -18.43 14.13
C ALA A 321 -5.94 -18.84 15.60
N VAL A 322 -6.11 -17.87 16.52
CA VAL A 322 -6.28 -18.16 17.96
C VAL A 322 -7.58 -18.91 18.20
N SER A 323 -8.67 -18.52 17.54
CA SER A 323 -9.95 -19.23 17.61
C SER A 323 -9.80 -20.70 17.23
N ALA A 324 -9.12 -20.98 16.11
CA ALA A 324 -8.87 -22.33 15.64
C ALA A 324 -7.91 -23.13 16.57
N ALA A 325 -6.87 -22.47 17.13
CA ALA A 325 -5.91 -23.11 18.02
C ALA A 325 -6.53 -23.52 19.37
N MET A 326 -7.44 -22.70 19.90
CA MET A 326 -8.00 -22.84 21.23
C MET A 326 -9.46 -23.35 21.24
N ASP A 327 -10.06 -23.46 20.06
CA ASP A 327 -11.46 -23.84 19.87
C ASP A 327 -12.41 -22.94 20.69
N VAL A 328 -12.20 -21.62 20.58
CA VAL A 328 -13.02 -20.56 21.21
C VAL A 328 -13.31 -19.47 20.17
N GLU A 329 -14.40 -18.76 20.35
CA GLU A 329 -14.71 -17.60 19.51
C GLU A 329 -14.04 -16.33 20.07
N ILE A 330 -13.19 -15.69 19.26
CA ILE A 330 -12.56 -14.41 19.61
C ILE A 330 -13.40 -13.28 19.01
N GLY A 331 -14.11 -12.55 19.86
CA GLY A 331 -14.96 -11.42 19.48
C GLY A 331 -14.39 -10.06 19.89
N GLU A 332 -13.24 -10.02 20.57
CA GLU A 332 -12.63 -8.80 21.09
C GLU A 332 -11.10 -8.82 20.94
N ILE A 333 -10.51 -7.69 20.59
CA ILE A 333 -9.07 -7.45 20.54
C ILE A 333 -8.69 -6.24 21.41
N PRO A 334 -7.42 -6.12 21.85
CA PRO A 334 -6.33 -7.06 21.68
C PRO A 334 -6.55 -8.39 22.44
N ILE A 335 -5.99 -9.48 21.91
CA ILE A 335 -6.11 -10.82 22.50
C ILE A 335 -5.05 -10.96 23.59
N THR A 336 -5.33 -10.38 24.77
CA THR A 336 -4.41 -10.48 25.91
C THR A 336 -4.51 -11.87 26.58
N PRO A 337 -3.47 -12.31 27.31
CA PRO A 337 -3.53 -13.55 28.07
C PRO A 337 -4.72 -13.64 29.01
N GLU A 338 -5.10 -12.54 29.66
CA GLU A 338 -6.23 -12.45 30.59
C GLU A 338 -7.56 -12.69 29.87
N ARG A 339 -7.77 -12.02 28.73
CA ARG A 339 -8.97 -12.16 27.90
C ARG A 339 -9.10 -13.59 27.37
N LEU A 340 -8.01 -14.13 26.81
CA LEU A 340 -8.00 -15.50 26.29
C LEU A 340 -8.27 -16.55 27.40
N SER A 341 -7.63 -16.41 28.55
CA SER A 341 -7.86 -17.25 29.70
C SER A 341 -9.33 -17.25 30.13
N ALA A 342 -9.92 -16.06 30.24
CA ALA A 342 -11.33 -15.92 30.62
C ALA A 342 -12.28 -16.64 29.64
N LEU A 343 -12.03 -16.50 28.33
CA LEU A 343 -12.84 -17.16 27.28
C LEU A 343 -12.76 -18.69 27.38
N VAL A 344 -11.56 -19.25 27.51
CA VAL A 344 -11.38 -20.72 27.60
C VAL A 344 -11.98 -21.28 28.88
N VAL A 345 -11.82 -20.59 30.01
CA VAL A 345 -12.45 -21.01 31.29
C VAL A 345 -13.98 -20.97 31.19
N ALA A 346 -14.54 -19.92 30.55
CA ALA A 346 -15.99 -19.81 30.37
C ALA A 346 -16.56 -20.93 29.49
N ARG A 347 -15.84 -21.34 28.44
CA ARG A 347 -16.20 -22.48 27.60
C ARG A 347 -16.22 -23.77 28.37
N ASN A 348 -15.12 -24.11 29.09
CA ASN A 348 -14.98 -25.36 29.83
C ASN A 348 -16.01 -25.54 30.98
N ARG A 349 -16.75 -24.48 31.32
CA ARG A 349 -17.87 -24.54 32.29
C ARG A 349 -19.22 -24.83 31.63
N ARG A 350 -19.29 -24.74 30.30
CA ARG A 350 -20.53 -25.00 29.53
C ARG A 350 -20.60 -26.45 29.02
N ASP A 351 -19.45 -27.09 28.89
CA ASP A 351 -19.29 -28.51 28.58
C ASP A 351 -19.31 -29.34 29.87
#